data_434c2bb18e465769c4ee651704172e90
#
_entry.id   434c2bb18e465769c4ee651704172e90
#
_cell.length_a   1.000
_cell.length_b   1.000
_cell.length_c   1.000
_cell.angle_alpha   90.00
_cell.angle_beta   90.00
_cell.angle_gamma   90.00
#
_symmetry.space_group_name_H-M   'P 1'
#
loop_
_entity.id
_entity.type
_entity.pdbx_description
1 polymer ?
#
loop_
_entity_poly.entity_id
_entity_poly.type
_entity_poly.pdbx_seq_one_letter_code
_entity_poly.pdbx_strand_id
1 'polypeptide(L)'
;MKFFKYILTLLVVFLISGYFLLQNHSVQNRLFENTVRALFQTDEIFMNDALSVAVCGSRAPLPSPNRAETCLLVQAGTSKFIIDTGRGSADNLQRWRVDYSDLEAVILSHLHSDHISDLHEVQFQSWLGGRKTPLSVIGPIGTASTAQGFEQAFKLDSIYRSEHHGAILPIEAYGYDVVEFEGDAKLIFENEDTRIIAFKVDHSPVDPSYAFKIEYKDRSIVVSGDTVSLDVMVEYSKGVDVLFHDALAKPLIQEMEKISEEIGNNIVSKVLFDIQDYHANTVEVADIARRAEVDLLVFYHLIPAPRNYISEQMFLRGVDEIFTNYHVSEDGTLVSLPAGSDEILIDLID
;
A
#
# COMPACT_ATOMS: atom_id res chain seq x y z
N MET A 1 26.55 23.78 -44.71
CA MET A 1 27.30 24.48 -43.64
C MET A 1 26.61 25.78 -43.17
N LYS A 2 26.13 26.68 -44.03
CA LYS A 2 25.42 27.93 -43.61
C LYS A 2 24.10 27.62 -42.86
N PHE A 3 23.26 26.70 -43.36
CA PHE A 3 21.98 26.32 -42.77
C PHE A 3 22.13 25.77 -41.35
N PHE A 4 23.12 24.91 -41.10
CA PHE A 4 23.41 24.38 -39.76
C PHE A 4 23.84 25.45 -38.75
N LYS A 5 24.62 26.47 -39.22
CA LYS A 5 24.98 27.63 -38.37
C LYS A 5 23.75 28.46 -37.97
N TYR A 6 22.79 28.67 -38.88
CA TYR A 6 21.55 29.39 -38.54
C TYR A 6 20.70 28.65 -37.50
N ILE A 7 20.54 27.31 -37.63
CA ILE A 7 19.83 26.51 -36.66
C ILE A 7 20.51 26.56 -35.27
N LEU A 8 21.83 26.43 -35.25
CA LEU A 8 22.59 26.51 -33.98
C LEU A 8 22.46 27.91 -33.35
N THR A 9 22.54 28.97 -34.12
CA THR A 9 22.35 30.34 -33.61
C THR A 9 20.96 30.55 -33.05
N LEU A 10 19.90 30.08 -33.76
CA LEU A 10 18.52 30.14 -33.24
C LEU A 10 18.34 29.36 -31.96
N LEU A 11 18.95 28.19 -31.84
CA LEU A 11 18.89 27.36 -30.64
C LEU A 11 19.57 28.04 -29.44
N VAL A 12 20.74 28.65 -29.68
CA VAL A 12 21.47 29.42 -28.65
C VAL A 12 20.66 30.66 -28.22
N VAL A 13 20.07 31.38 -29.14
CA VAL A 13 19.22 32.55 -28.84
C VAL A 13 18.00 32.12 -28.06
N PHE A 14 17.37 31.01 -28.41
CA PHE A 14 16.23 30.44 -27.68
C PHE A 14 16.60 30.04 -26.24
N LEU A 15 17.72 29.36 -26.05
CA LEU A 15 18.23 28.98 -24.73
C LEU A 15 18.57 30.18 -23.84
N ILE A 16 19.24 31.20 -24.43
CA ILE A 16 19.57 32.44 -23.72
C ILE A 16 18.28 33.21 -23.35
N SER A 17 17.34 33.34 -24.29
CA SER A 17 16.06 34.00 -24.02
C SER A 17 15.25 33.26 -22.97
N GLY A 18 15.21 31.91 -23.02
CA GLY A 18 14.59 31.05 -22.01
C GLY A 18 15.23 31.23 -20.63
N TYR A 19 16.57 31.28 -20.56
CA TYR A 19 17.30 31.57 -19.33
C TYR A 19 16.90 32.92 -18.72
N PHE A 20 16.89 33.99 -19.51
CA PHE A 20 16.48 35.33 -19.00
C PHE A 20 15.01 35.39 -18.61
N LEU A 21 14.12 34.68 -19.33
CA LEU A 21 12.71 34.53 -18.93
C LEU A 21 12.57 33.87 -17.57
N LEU A 22 13.32 32.80 -17.32
CA LEU A 22 13.32 32.09 -16.03
C LEU A 22 13.96 32.91 -14.88
N GLN A 23 14.76 33.94 -15.16
CA GLN A 23 15.27 34.89 -14.16
C GLN A 23 14.28 36.02 -13.84
N ASN A 24 13.20 36.14 -14.60
CA ASN A 24 12.18 37.16 -14.36
C ASN A 24 11.30 36.76 -13.18
N HIS A 25 11.28 37.59 -12.13
CA HIS A 25 10.53 37.33 -10.90
C HIS A 25 9.03 37.12 -11.14
N SER A 26 8.42 37.83 -12.09
CA SER A 26 6.99 37.63 -12.40
C SER A 26 6.73 36.26 -13.04
N VAL A 27 7.65 35.77 -13.88
CA VAL A 27 7.56 34.42 -14.45
C VAL A 27 7.76 33.37 -13.36
N GLN A 28 8.78 33.54 -12.52
CA GLN A 28 9.04 32.65 -11.37
C GLN A 28 7.83 32.57 -10.44
N ASN A 29 7.26 33.72 -10.05
CA ASN A 29 6.10 33.79 -9.17
C ASN A 29 4.89 33.08 -9.78
N ARG A 30 4.63 33.27 -11.08
CA ARG A 30 3.51 32.62 -11.78
C ARG A 30 3.70 31.11 -11.90
N LEU A 31 4.91 30.65 -12.20
CA LEU A 31 5.22 29.21 -12.23
C LEU A 31 5.05 28.59 -10.83
N PHE A 32 5.59 29.27 -9.81
CA PHE A 32 5.46 28.83 -8.42
C PHE A 32 4.00 28.80 -7.95
N GLU A 33 3.21 29.85 -8.26
CA GLU A 33 1.78 29.89 -7.95
C GLU A 33 1.03 28.70 -8.57
N ASN A 34 1.28 28.38 -9.84
CA ASN A 34 0.67 27.23 -10.50
C ASN A 34 1.08 25.92 -9.83
N THR A 35 2.36 25.77 -9.46
CA THR A 35 2.85 24.60 -8.74
C THR A 35 2.18 24.46 -7.37
N VAL A 36 2.07 25.56 -6.62
CA VAL A 36 1.41 25.56 -5.31
C VAL A 36 -0.07 25.21 -5.42
N ARG A 37 -0.78 25.78 -6.43
CA ARG A 37 -2.19 25.41 -6.66
C ARG A 37 -2.35 23.92 -6.96
N ALA A 38 -1.45 23.36 -7.78
CA ALA A 38 -1.46 21.93 -8.07
C ALA A 38 -1.13 21.06 -6.84
N LEU A 39 -0.23 21.51 -5.96
CA LEU A 39 0.13 20.79 -4.74
C LEU A 39 -1.01 20.70 -3.72
N PHE A 40 -1.87 21.74 -3.67
CA PHE A 40 -2.98 21.78 -2.71
C PHE A 40 -4.33 21.31 -3.29
N GLN A 41 -4.35 20.80 -4.51
CA GLN A 41 -5.50 20.06 -5.03
C GLN A 41 -5.41 18.60 -4.59
N THR A 42 -6.50 18.08 -4.03
CA THR A 42 -6.68 16.64 -3.88
C THR A 42 -7.12 16.07 -5.22
N ASP A 43 -6.60 14.91 -5.59
CA ASP A 43 -7.02 14.21 -6.80
C ASP A 43 -8.01 13.10 -6.43
N GLU A 44 -9.12 13.03 -7.13
CA GLU A 44 -10.00 11.86 -7.05
C GLU A 44 -9.40 10.76 -7.92
N ILE A 45 -8.67 9.84 -7.29
CA ILE A 45 -8.05 8.70 -7.97
C ILE A 45 -9.01 7.52 -8.13
N PHE A 46 -10.11 7.51 -7.39
CA PHE A 46 -11.06 6.40 -7.36
C PHE A 46 -12.30 6.68 -8.19
N MET A 47 -12.86 5.62 -8.75
CA MET A 47 -14.17 5.67 -9.41
C MET A 47 -15.28 5.83 -8.37
N ASN A 48 -16.31 6.59 -8.74
CA ASN A 48 -17.54 6.63 -7.96
C ASN A 48 -18.28 5.30 -8.06
N ASP A 49 -18.96 4.88 -6.97
CA ASP A 49 -19.76 3.66 -6.90
C ASP A 49 -19.00 2.39 -7.34
N ALA A 50 -17.82 2.21 -6.77
CA ALA A 50 -16.93 1.09 -7.02
C ALA A 50 -16.26 0.61 -5.73
N LEU A 51 -15.81 -0.64 -5.73
CA LEU A 51 -14.79 -1.13 -4.81
C LEU A 51 -13.43 -0.97 -5.50
N SER A 52 -12.58 -0.10 -4.99
CA SER A 52 -11.29 0.20 -5.58
C SER A 52 -10.16 -0.01 -4.58
N VAL A 53 -9.01 -0.47 -5.06
CA VAL A 53 -7.80 -0.71 -4.27
C VAL A 53 -6.60 -0.10 -4.99
N ALA A 54 -5.91 0.83 -4.35
CA ALA A 54 -4.62 1.33 -4.80
C ALA A 54 -3.50 0.74 -3.92
N VAL A 55 -2.51 0.14 -4.54
CA VAL A 55 -1.34 -0.43 -3.85
C VAL A 55 -0.39 0.70 -3.50
N CYS A 56 -0.44 1.17 -2.25
CA CYS A 56 0.43 2.25 -1.75
C CYS A 56 1.80 1.75 -1.28
N GLY A 57 1.96 0.43 -1.16
CA GLY A 57 3.24 -0.23 -0.89
C GLY A 57 3.18 -1.68 -1.29
N SER A 58 4.03 -2.07 -2.23
CA SER A 58 3.96 -3.37 -2.92
C SER A 58 5.02 -4.37 -2.48
N ARG A 59 6.01 -3.99 -1.65
CA ARG A 59 7.12 -4.85 -1.23
C ARG A 59 7.05 -5.27 0.23
N ALA A 60 7.66 -6.41 0.53
CA ALA A 60 8.09 -6.85 1.83
C ALA A 60 9.32 -6.05 2.34
N PRO A 61 9.85 -6.29 3.57
CA PRO A 61 10.95 -5.50 4.13
C PRO A 61 12.29 -5.64 3.40
N LEU A 62 12.42 -6.55 2.43
CA LEU A 62 13.63 -6.67 1.61
C LEU A 62 13.85 -5.41 0.77
N PRO A 63 15.09 -4.89 0.69
CA PRO A 63 15.37 -3.61 0.04
C PRO A 63 14.96 -3.56 -1.44
N SER A 64 14.13 -2.59 -1.80
CA SER A 64 13.81 -2.23 -3.17
C SER A 64 13.81 -0.70 -3.30
N PRO A 65 14.53 -0.12 -4.28
CA PRO A 65 14.75 1.33 -4.32
C PRO A 65 13.50 2.15 -4.66
N ASN A 66 12.50 1.57 -5.32
CA ASN A 66 11.38 2.30 -5.91
C ASN A 66 10.01 1.80 -5.41
N ARG A 67 9.97 1.06 -4.32
CA ARG A 67 8.74 0.49 -3.78
C ARG A 67 8.66 0.73 -2.28
N ALA A 68 7.51 1.15 -1.80
CA ALA A 68 7.19 1.22 -0.38
C ALA A 68 6.87 -0.17 0.18
N GLU A 69 6.97 -0.30 1.50
CA GLU A 69 6.52 -1.48 2.24
C GLU A 69 5.00 -1.52 2.28
N THR A 70 4.47 -2.64 2.67
CA THR A 70 3.08 -3.08 2.54
C THR A 70 2.03 -2.02 2.91
N CYS A 71 1.18 -1.70 1.94
CA CYS A 71 0.06 -0.78 2.12
C CYS A 71 -0.96 -0.93 1.00
N LEU A 72 -2.26 -1.01 1.34
CA LEU A 72 -3.36 -0.92 0.39
C LEU A 72 -4.33 0.18 0.81
N LEU A 73 -4.59 1.14 -0.07
CA LEU A 73 -5.66 2.12 0.10
C LEU A 73 -6.92 1.58 -0.58
N VAL A 74 -7.94 1.31 0.21
CA VAL A 74 -9.22 0.75 -0.24
C VAL A 74 -10.31 1.80 -0.17
N GLN A 75 -11.06 1.98 -1.24
CA GLN A 75 -12.29 2.77 -1.25
C GLN A 75 -13.48 1.91 -1.68
N ALA A 76 -14.47 1.82 -0.80
CA ALA A 76 -15.73 1.13 -1.01
C ALA A 76 -16.86 2.18 -1.06
N GLY A 77 -17.21 2.62 -2.27
CA GLY A 77 -18.10 3.78 -2.44
C GLY A 77 -17.51 5.05 -1.83
N THR A 78 -18.10 5.53 -0.74
CA THR A 78 -17.60 6.72 -0.01
C THR A 78 -16.71 6.36 1.19
N SER A 79 -16.66 5.11 1.62
CA SER A 79 -15.87 4.67 2.77
C SER A 79 -14.43 4.38 2.34
N LYS A 80 -13.46 4.98 3.03
CA LYS A 80 -12.03 4.89 2.70
C LYS A 80 -11.25 4.28 3.86
N PHE A 81 -10.42 3.29 3.57
CA PHE A 81 -9.61 2.55 4.53
C PHE A 81 -8.16 2.45 4.05
N ILE A 82 -7.22 2.36 4.98
CA ILE A 82 -5.85 1.93 4.68
C ILE A 82 -5.64 0.59 5.38
N ILE A 83 -5.22 -0.43 4.62
CA ILE A 83 -4.80 -1.72 5.17
C ILE A 83 -3.28 -1.73 5.20
N ASP A 84 -2.74 -1.80 6.42
CA ASP A 84 -1.33 -1.68 6.74
C ASP A 84 -0.69 -0.34 6.30
N THR A 85 0.38 0.04 6.96
CA THR A 85 1.06 1.32 6.78
C THR A 85 2.57 1.11 6.81
N GLY A 86 3.09 0.34 5.87
CA GLY A 86 4.51 0.08 5.76
C GLY A 86 5.30 1.31 5.36
N ARG A 87 6.61 1.27 5.61
CA ARG A 87 7.52 2.40 5.40
C ARG A 87 7.53 2.88 3.94
N GLY A 88 7.32 4.17 3.74
CA GLY A 88 7.28 4.87 2.45
C GLY A 88 5.89 4.91 1.82
N SER A 89 4.90 4.22 2.41
CA SER A 89 3.53 4.21 1.90
C SER A 89 2.85 5.58 2.04
N ALA A 90 3.08 6.27 3.15
CA ALA A 90 2.57 7.62 3.36
C ALA A 90 3.11 8.62 2.33
N ASP A 91 4.37 8.49 1.89
CA ASP A 91 4.95 9.32 0.83
C ASP A 91 4.22 9.11 -0.52
N ASN A 92 3.82 7.87 -0.84
CA ASN A 92 3.03 7.56 -2.04
C ASN A 92 1.65 8.19 -1.95
N LEU A 93 0.95 8.00 -0.85
CA LEU A 93 -0.38 8.59 -0.62
C LEU A 93 -0.34 10.12 -0.69
N GLN A 94 0.69 10.78 -0.15
CA GLN A 94 0.90 12.23 -0.28
C GLN A 94 1.17 12.66 -1.73
N ARG A 95 1.98 11.89 -2.47
CA ARG A 95 2.27 12.16 -3.89
C ARG A 95 1.00 12.09 -4.73
N TRP A 96 0.12 11.15 -4.42
CA TRP A 96 -1.20 11.01 -5.07
C TRP A 96 -2.23 12.01 -4.55
N ARG A 97 -1.85 12.87 -3.61
CA ARG A 97 -2.74 13.90 -3.02
C ARG A 97 -4.03 13.34 -2.42
N VAL A 98 -3.92 12.16 -1.82
CA VAL A 98 -5.05 11.51 -1.14
C VAL A 98 -5.54 12.40 0.00
N ASP A 99 -6.85 12.59 0.11
CA ASP A 99 -7.44 13.20 1.30
C ASP A 99 -7.47 12.19 2.44
N TYR A 100 -6.73 12.48 3.50
CA TYR A 100 -6.67 11.66 4.71
C TYR A 100 -7.73 12.05 5.75
N SER A 101 -8.39 13.20 5.59
CA SER A 101 -9.32 13.71 6.59
C SER A 101 -10.59 12.88 6.71
N ASP A 102 -10.93 12.15 5.65
CA ASP A 102 -12.14 11.32 5.52
C ASP A 102 -11.89 9.82 5.67
N LEU A 103 -10.70 9.40 6.15
CA LEU A 103 -10.44 7.99 6.45
C LEU A 103 -11.41 7.47 7.53
N GLU A 104 -12.08 6.37 7.23
CA GLU A 104 -12.87 5.62 8.21
C GLU A 104 -11.96 4.97 9.26
N ALA A 105 -10.94 4.24 8.79
CA ALA A 105 -9.97 3.62 9.67
C ALA A 105 -8.68 3.23 8.93
N VAL A 106 -7.60 3.06 9.71
CA VAL A 106 -6.48 2.19 9.37
C VAL A 106 -6.76 0.81 9.93
N ILE A 107 -6.59 -0.23 9.12
CA ILE A 107 -6.80 -1.64 9.51
C ILE A 107 -5.44 -2.32 9.47
N LEU A 108 -5.03 -2.96 10.56
CA LEU A 108 -3.75 -3.65 10.65
C LEU A 108 -3.94 -5.16 10.59
N SER A 109 -3.19 -5.82 9.71
CA SER A 109 -3.18 -7.28 9.57
C SER A 109 -2.44 -7.94 10.74
N HIS A 110 -1.27 -7.44 11.06
CA HIS A 110 -0.42 -7.83 12.17
C HIS A 110 0.58 -6.70 12.52
N LEU A 111 1.51 -6.93 13.44
CA LEU A 111 2.33 -5.86 14.02
C LEU A 111 3.82 -5.92 13.63
N HIS A 112 4.18 -6.52 12.49
CA HIS A 112 5.53 -6.35 11.93
C HIS A 112 5.77 -4.91 11.50
N SER A 113 7.03 -4.50 11.54
CA SER A 113 7.42 -3.11 11.26
C SER A 113 7.08 -2.65 9.84
N ASP A 114 7.16 -3.53 8.87
CA ASP A 114 6.82 -3.25 7.47
C ASP A 114 5.31 -3.16 7.18
N HIS A 115 4.48 -3.34 8.22
CA HIS A 115 3.03 -3.11 8.20
C HIS A 115 2.57 -1.91 9.04
N ILE A 116 3.44 -1.38 9.92
CA ILE A 116 3.05 -0.32 10.86
C ILE A 116 3.96 0.92 10.86
N SER A 117 5.10 0.91 10.15
CA SER A 117 6.13 1.95 10.28
C SER A 117 5.64 3.37 9.99
N ASP A 118 4.73 3.55 9.04
CA ASP A 118 4.17 4.85 8.66
C ASP A 118 2.82 5.17 9.35
N LEU A 119 2.39 4.36 10.35
CA LEU A 119 1.13 4.61 11.07
C LEU A 119 1.08 6.01 11.68
N HIS A 120 2.21 6.46 12.22
CA HIS A 120 2.31 7.82 12.74
C HIS A 120 2.18 8.87 11.63
N GLU A 121 2.82 8.66 10.48
CA GLU A 121 2.78 9.62 9.37
C GLU A 121 1.34 9.74 8.80
N VAL A 122 0.63 8.61 8.64
CA VAL A 122 -0.79 8.60 8.25
C VAL A 122 -1.65 9.37 9.27
N GLN A 123 -1.45 9.14 10.56
CA GLN A 123 -2.15 9.87 11.62
C GLN A 123 -1.86 11.38 11.54
N PHE A 124 -0.59 11.72 11.39
CA PHE A 124 -0.13 13.11 11.35
C PHE A 124 -0.71 13.85 10.13
N GLN A 125 -0.65 13.25 8.95
CA GLN A 125 -1.21 13.84 7.72
C GLN A 125 -2.73 13.97 7.79
N SER A 126 -3.43 13.02 8.40
CA SER A 126 -4.88 13.12 8.59
C SER A 126 -5.27 14.26 9.54
N TRP A 127 -4.49 14.49 10.60
CA TRP A 127 -4.67 15.61 11.52
C TRP A 127 -4.39 16.95 10.83
N LEU A 128 -3.30 17.06 10.07
CA LEU A 128 -2.98 18.24 9.25
C LEU A 128 -4.06 18.51 8.18
N GLY A 129 -4.64 17.45 7.61
CA GLY A 129 -5.73 17.51 6.63
C GLY A 129 -7.05 18.01 7.21
N GLY A 130 -7.14 18.15 8.55
CA GLY A 130 -8.30 18.75 9.22
C GLY A 130 -9.19 17.79 9.98
N ARG A 131 -8.77 16.54 10.21
CA ARG A 131 -9.47 15.59 11.09
C ARG A 131 -9.74 16.24 12.45
N LYS A 132 -10.94 16.02 12.98
CA LYS A 132 -11.42 16.62 14.25
C LYS A 132 -11.53 15.60 15.39
N THR A 133 -11.22 14.33 15.12
CA THR A 133 -11.21 13.22 16.08
C THR A 133 -9.91 12.44 15.95
N PRO A 134 -9.47 11.67 16.95
CA PRO A 134 -8.36 10.73 16.80
C PRO A 134 -8.57 9.79 15.61
N LEU A 135 -7.48 9.34 15.00
CA LEU A 135 -7.54 8.39 13.88
C LEU A 135 -8.02 7.03 14.37
N SER A 136 -9.08 6.50 13.77
CA SER A 136 -9.53 5.14 14.06
C SER A 136 -8.51 4.13 13.55
N VAL A 137 -8.12 3.19 14.43
CA VAL A 137 -7.21 2.07 14.10
C VAL A 137 -7.83 0.78 14.57
N ILE A 138 -8.09 -0.14 13.64
CA ILE A 138 -8.66 -1.45 13.91
C ILE A 138 -7.57 -2.49 13.68
N GLY A 139 -7.27 -3.32 14.67
CA GLY A 139 -6.21 -4.30 14.53
C GLY A 139 -6.25 -5.43 15.56
N PRO A 140 -5.31 -6.38 15.47
CA PRO A 140 -5.20 -7.48 16.41
C PRO A 140 -4.81 -6.99 17.79
N ILE A 141 -4.92 -7.89 18.78
CA ILE A 141 -4.41 -7.63 20.14
C ILE A 141 -2.94 -7.20 20.09
N GLY A 142 -2.61 -6.10 20.77
CA GLY A 142 -1.31 -5.42 20.75
C GLY A 142 -1.32 -4.09 20.00
N THR A 143 -2.34 -3.82 19.16
CA THR A 143 -2.50 -2.58 18.41
C THR A 143 -2.57 -1.36 19.33
N ALA A 144 -3.31 -1.45 20.44
CA ALA A 144 -3.42 -0.35 21.41
C ALA A 144 -2.06 0.01 22.04
N SER A 145 -1.24 -0.99 22.37
CA SER A 145 0.10 -0.77 22.90
C SER A 145 1.04 -0.14 21.85
N THR A 146 0.94 -0.56 20.60
CA THR A 146 1.70 -0.02 19.47
C THR A 146 1.32 1.44 19.21
N ALA A 147 0.04 1.75 19.13
CA ALA A 147 -0.49 3.11 18.97
C ALA A 147 -0.04 4.03 20.10
N GLN A 148 -0.13 3.59 21.36
CA GLN A 148 0.38 4.33 22.52
C GLN A 148 1.88 4.59 22.42
N GLY A 149 2.67 3.64 21.89
CA GLY A 149 4.09 3.82 21.63
C GLY A 149 4.37 4.96 20.66
N PHE A 150 3.65 5.05 19.56
CA PHE A 150 3.72 6.16 18.61
C PHE A 150 3.29 7.49 19.23
N GLU A 151 2.18 7.54 19.96
CA GLU A 151 1.73 8.75 20.67
C GLU A 151 2.80 9.25 21.64
N GLN A 152 3.42 8.37 22.40
CA GLN A 152 4.47 8.74 23.35
C GLN A 152 5.73 9.26 22.64
N ALA A 153 6.11 8.65 21.51
CA ALA A 153 7.28 9.07 20.74
C ALA A 153 7.11 10.48 20.16
N PHE A 154 5.92 10.83 19.70
CA PHE A 154 5.63 12.11 19.03
C PHE A 154 4.85 13.12 19.89
N LYS A 155 4.71 12.85 21.18
CA LYS A 155 3.97 13.69 22.12
C LYS A 155 4.40 15.16 22.12
N LEU A 156 5.71 15.42 22.08
CA LEU A 156 6.19 16.81 22.10
C LEU A 156 5.93 17.52 20.78
N ASP A 157 6.07 16.85 19.66
CA ASP A 157 5.78 17.41 18.35
C ASP A 157 4.31 17.83 18.24
N SER A 158 3.38 16.97 18.67
CA SER A 158 1.94 17.29 18.66
C SER A 158 1.59 18.52 19.52
N ILE A 159 2.19 18.62 20.71
CA ILE A 159 2.00 19.79 21.60
C ILE A 159 2.53 21.06 20.92
N TYR A 160 3.75 21.05 20.39
CA TYR A 160 4.35 22.23 19.75
C TYR A 160 3.51 22.72 18.56
N ARG A 161 3.00 21.79 17.73
CA ARG A 161 2.16 22.15 16.59
C ARG A 161 0.81 22.69 17.02
N SER A 162 0.15 22.04 17.98
CA SER A 162 -1.14 22.50 18.50
C SER A 162 -1.02 23.89 19.15
N GLU A 163 0.02 24.12 19.96
CA GLU A 163 0.27 25.44 20.58
C GLU A 163 0.57 26.52 19.53
N HIS A 164 1.32 26.17 18.46
CA HIS A 164 1.67 27.10 17.39
C HIS A 164 0.49 27.46 16.48
N HIS A 165 -0.35 26.48 16.16
CA HIS A 165 -1.44 26.62 15.16
C HIS A 165 -2.83 26.79 15.82
N GLY A 166 -2.96 26.57 17.12
CA GLY A 166 -4.18 26.76 17.88
C GLY A 166 -5.33 25.87 17.40
N ALA A 167 -6.53 26.42 17.34
CA ALA A 167 -7.77 25.69 17.03
C ALA A 167 -7.82 25.05 15.64
N ILE A 168 -6.86 25.35 14.77
CA ILE A 168 -6.76 24.68 13.44
C ILE A 168 -6.30 23.24 13.62
N LEU A 169 -5.35 23.00 14.55
CA LEU A 169 -4.82 21.69 14.91
C LEU A 169 -5.13 21.39 16.38
N PRO A 170 -6.38 21.04 16.70
CA PRO A 170 -6.77 20.77 18.07
C PRO A 170 -6.07 19.52 18.59
N ILE A 171 -5.48 19.62 19.79
CA ILE A 171 -4.73 18.49 20.38
C ILE A 171 -5.64 17.28 20.65
N GLU A 172 -6.92 17.51 20.87
CA GLU A 172 -7.92 16.47 21.12
C GLU A 172 -8.18 15.57 19.90
N ALA A 173 -7.83 16.04 18.69
CA ALA A 173 -7.92 15.27 17.46
C ALA A 173 -6.63 14.51 17.12
N TYR A 174 -5.55 14.76 17.85
CA TYR A 174 -4.30 14.02 17.73
C TYR A 174 -4.40 12.68 18.47
N GLY A 175 -3.74 11.65 17.93
CA GLY A 175 -3.71 10.32 18.53
C GLY A 175 -4.61 9.32 17.82
N TYR A 176 -4.92 8.23 18.47
CA TYR A 176 -5.62 7.08 17.91
C TYR A 176 -6.83 6.70 18.73
N ASP A 177 -7.90 6.31 18.05
CA ASP A 177 -9.04 5.60 18.62
C ASP A 177 -8.93 4.12 18.19
N VAL A 178 -8.50 3.26 19.12
CA VAL A 178 -8.11 1.89 18.80
C VAL A 178 -9.21 0.90 19.14
N VAL A 179 -9.53 0.06 18.16
CA VAL A 179 -10.42 -1.09 18.31
C VAL A 179 -9.62 -2.37 18.07
N GLU A 180 -9.34 -3.10 19.12
CA GLU A 180 -8.71 -4.43 19.01
C GLU A 180 -9.75 -5.53 18.81
N PHE A 181 -9.39 -6.54 18.02
CA PHE A 181 -10.22 -7.72 17.81
C PHE A 181 -9.39 -9.01 17.96
N GLU A 182 -10.12 -10.11 18.22
CA GLU A 182 -9.56 -11.45 18.37
C GLU A 182 -10.55 -12.51 17.87
N GLY A 183 -10.10 -13.75 17.76
CA GLY A 183 -10.88 -14.92 17.31
C GLY A 183 -10.56 -15.32 15.89
N ASP A 184 -11.18 -16.44 15.44
CA ASP A 184 -10.90 -17.02 14.11
C ASP A 184 -11.48 -16.19 12.97
N ALA A 185 -12.63 -15.53 13.21
CA ALA A 185 -13.23 -14.58 12.27
C ALA A 185 -14.02 -13.50 13.01
N LYS A 186 -13.98 -12.26 12.51
CA LYS A 186 -14.66 -11.13 13.13
C LYS A 186 -15.14 -10.15 12.08
N LEU A 187 -16.40 -9.72 12.15
CA LEU A 187 -16.91 -8.54 11.46
C LEU A 187 -16.31 -7.29 12.15
N ILE A 188 -15.46 -6.55 11.45
CA ILE A 188 -14.72 -5.41 12.00
C ILE A 188 -15.25 -4.06 11.52
N PHE A 189 -15.99 -4.05 10.40
CA PHE A 189 -16.69 -2.87 9.89
C PHE A 189 -17.94 -3.29 9.13
N GLU A 190 -19.03 -2.51 9.28
CA GLU A 190 -20.25 -2.68 8.51
C GLU A 190 -21.02 -1.35 8.41
N ASN A 191 -21.46 -1.02 7.21
CA ASN A 191 -22.46 0.00 6.95
C ASN A 191 -23.49 -0.52 5.93
N GLU A 192 -24.27 0.35 5.28
CA GLU A 192 -25.34 -0.06 4.37
C GLU A 192 -24.83 -0.90 3.18
N ASP A 193 -23.68 -0.51 2.60
CA ASP A 193 -23.16 -1.09 1.36
C ASP A 193 -21.85 -1.88 1.55
N THR A 194 -21.14 -1.69 2.67
CA THR A 194 -19.78 -2.21 2.88
C THR A 194 -19.70 -3.11 4.10
N ARG A 195 -19.03 -4.26 3.97
CA ARG A 195 -18.67 -5.16 5.09
C ARG A 195 -17.21 -5.53 5.01
N ILE A 196 -16.54 -5.57 6.18
CA ILE A 196 -15.16 -6.05 6.30
C ILE A 196 -15.10 -7.11 7.38
N ILE A 197 -14.65 -8.31 7.00
CA ILE A 197 -14.48 -9.46 7.88
C ILE A 197 -12.99 -9.74 7.97
N ALA A 198 -12.42 -9.66 9.18
CA ALA A 198 -11.09 -10.18 9.47
C ALA A 198 -11.19 -11.69 9.76
N PHE A 199 -10.29 -12.51 9.22
CA PHE A 199 -10.19 -13.92 9.52
C PHE A 199 -8.73 -14.31 9.75
N LYS A 200 -8.52 -15.19 10.74
CA LYS A 200 -7.18 -15.55 11.21
C LYS A 200 -6.45 -16.38 10.18
N VAL A 201 -5.17 -16.06 9.99
CA VAL A 201 -4.22 -16.80 9.14
C VAL A 201 -2.98 -17.20 9.95
N ASP A 202 -2.06 -17.94 9.35
CA ASP A 202 -0.85 -18.42 10.02
C ASP A 202 0.39 -17.75 9.46
N HIS A 203 1.02 -16.94 10.29
CA HIS A 203 2.29 -16.26 10.01
C HIS A 203 3.29 -16.54 11.15
N SER A 204 3.24 -17.75 11.73
CA SER A 204 4.06 -18.12 12.91
C SER A 204 5.55 -17.84 12.70
N PRO A 205 6.24 -17.21 13.69
CA PRO A 205 5.83 -17.05 15.09
C PRO A 205 4.95 -15.83 15.41
N VAL A 206 4.52 -15.05 14.42
CA VAL A 206 3.61 -13.92 14.62
C VAL A 206 2.18 -14.45 14.79
N ASP A 207 1.62 -14.20 15.94
CA ASP A 207 0.27 -14.62 16.30
C ASP A 207 -0.37 -13.57 17.24
N PRO A 208 -1.48 -12.96 16.86
CA PRO A 208 -2.30 -13.27 15.68
C PRO A 208 -1.86 -12.51 14.41
N SER A 209 -2.14 -13.11 13.25
CA SER A 209 -2.13 -12.47 11.92
C SER A 209 -3.48 -12.69 11.24
N TYR A 210 -3.94 -11.70 10.45
CA TYR A 210 -5.26 -11.70 9.84
C TYR A 210 -5.23 -11.33 8.38
N ALA A 211 -6.11 -11.99 7.62
CA ALA A 211 -6.56 -11.60 6.30
C ALA A 211 -7.93 -10.88 6.38
N PHE A 212 -8.30 -10.21 5.31
CA PHE A 212 -9.54 -9.43 5.26
C PHE A 212 -10.36 -9.76 4.02
N LYS A 213 -11.66 -10.05 4.21
CA LYS A 213 -12.63 -10.06 3.13
C LYS A 213 -13.39 -8.74 3.17
N ILE A 214 -13.43 -8.03 2.03
CA ILE A 214 -14.08 -6.75 1.87
C ILE A 214 -15.16 -6.91 0.82
N GLU A 215 -16.38 -6.57 1.18
CA GLU A 215 -17.57 -6.64 0.33
C GLU A 215 -18.15 -5.24 0.18
N TYR A 216 -18.44 -4.83 -1.05
CA TYR A 216 -19.14 -3.60 -1.37
C TYR A 216 -20.20 -3.91 -2.41
N LYS A 217 -21.49 -3.79 -2.00
CA LYS A 217 -22.62 -4.19 -2.85
C LYS A 217 -22.44 -5.60 -3.40
N ASP A 218 -22.32 -5.74 -4.72
CA ASP A 218 -22.13 -6.99 -5.45
C ASP A 218 -20.66 -7.31 -5.75
N ARG A 219 -19.70 -6.47 -5.27
CA ARG A 219 -18.26 -6.66 -5.50
C ARG A 219 -17.55 -7.09 -4.23
N SER A 220 -16.49 -7.89 -4.40
CA SER A 220 -15.74 -8.38 -3.25
C SER A 220 -14.26 -8.63 -3.55
N ILE A 221 -13.43 -8.40 -2.55
CA ILE A 221 -12.00 -8.72 -2.58
C ILE A 221 -11.59 -9.45 -1.31
N VAL A 222 -10.47 -10.17 -1.40
CA VAL A 222 -9.74 -10.67 -0.22
C VAL A 222 -8.32 -10.12 -0.24
N VAL A 223 -7.82 -9.72 0.93
CA VAL A 223 -6.43 -9.31 1.20
C VAL A 223 -5.85 -10.28 2.20
N SER A 224 -4.77 -10.98 1.87
CA SER A 224 -4.24 -12.08 2.68
C SER A 224 -3.57 -11.65 3.99
N GLY A 225 -3.07 -10.39 4.09
CA GLY A 225 -2.00 -10.11 5.05
C GLY A 225 -0.78 -11.00 4.74
N ASP A 226 0.01 -11.31 5.74
CA ASP A 226 1.13 -12.25 5.61
C ASP A 226 0.73 -13.63 6.10
N THR A 227 0.93 -14.66 5.30
CA THR A 227 0.49 -16.02 5.63
C THR A 227 1.20 -17.10 4.81
N VAL A 228 1.26 -18.31 5.35
CA VAL A 228 1.50 -19.51 4.55
C VAL A 228 0.27 -19.87 3.73
N SER A 229 0.41 -20.82 2.80
CA SER A 229 -0.73 -21.37 2.06
C SER A 229 -1.69 -22.13 2.95
N LEU A 230 -2.96 -21.68 3.02
CA LEU A 230 -3.98 -22.25 3.92
C LEU A 230 -5.31 -22.50 3.19
N ASP A 231 -6.04 -23.53 3.61
CA ASP A 231 -7.38 -23.81 3.08
C ASP A 231 -8.40 -22.71 3.47
N VAL A 232 -8.22 -22.01 4.58
CA VAL A 232 -9.05 -20.89 4.98
C VAL A 232 -8.97 -19.74 3.97
N MET A 233 -7.82 -19.53 3.32
CA MET A 233 -7.68 -18.57 2.23
C MET A 233 -8.57 -18.95 1.04
N VAL A 234 -8.62 -20.24 0.67
CA VAL A 234 -9.53 -20.75 -0.37
C VAL A 234 -10.99 -20.56 0.01
N GLU A 235 -11.34 -20.82 1.27
CA GLU A 235 -12.72 -20.71 1.77
C GLU A 235 -13.23 -19.25 1.67
N TYR A 236 -12.49 -18.29 2.21
CA TYR A 236 -12.91 -16.87 2.20
C TYR A 236 -12.77 -16.20 0.86
N SER A 237 -11.85 -16.68 -0.01
CA SER A 237 -11.65 -16.14 -1.36
C SER A 237 -12.60 -16.75 -2.39
N LYS A 238 -13.46 -17.72 -2.01
CA LYS A 238 -14.28 -18.42 -2.99
C LYS A 238 -15.21 -17.46 -3.77
N GLY A 239 -14.98 -17.38 -5.09
CA GLY A 239 -15.78 -16.57 -6.01
C GLY A 239 -15.70 -15.07 -5.77
N VAL A 240 -14.62 -14.56 -5.13
CA VAL A 240 -14.39 -13.12 -5.06
C VAL A 240 -13.81 -12.61 -6.37
N ASP A 241 -14.06 -11.35 -6.67
CA ASP A 241 -13.54 -10.71 -7.89
C ASP A 241 -12.02 -10.67 -7.89
N VAL A 242 -11.40 -10.24 -6.77
CA VAL A 242 -9.94 -10.11 -6.70
C VAL A 242 -9.40 -10.67 -5.39
N LEU A 243 -8.34 -11.47 -5.51
CA LEU A 243 -7.51 -11.89 -4.39
C LEU A 243 -6.18 -11.12 -4.43
N PHE A 244 -5.93 -10.26 -3.43
CA PHE A 244 -4.61 -9.70 -3.14
C PHE A 244 -3.89 -10.63 -2.17
N HIS A 245 -2.73 -11.17 -2.58
CA HIS A 245 -2.02 -12.16 -1.75
C HIS A 245 -0.53 -11.82 -1.66
N ASP A 246 0.05 -11.95 -0.45
CA ASP A 246 1.50 -11.93 -0.26
C ASP A 246 2.14 -13.05 -1.07
N ALA A 247 3.37 -12.86 -1.51
CA ALA A 247 3.97 -13.87 -2.36
C ALA A 247 5.49 -13.94 -2.26
N LEU A 248 5.98 -15.12 -1.92
CA LEU A 248 7.40 -15.43 -1.86
C LEU A 248 7.84 -16.20 -3.10
N ALA A 249 8.78 -15.64 -3.87
CA ALA A 249 9.42 -16.35 -4.97
C ALA A 249 10.50 -17.30 -4.44
N LYS A 250 10.11 -18.48 -4.00
CA LYS A 250 10.99 -19.46 -3.33
C LYS A 250 12.30 -19.73 -4.06
N PRO A 251 12.32 -19.92 -5.40
CA PRO A 251 13.58 -20.15 -6.13
C PRO A 251 14.56 -18.96 -6.07
N LEU A 252 14.04 -17.72 -6.03
CA LEU A 252 14.87 -16.52 -5.90
C LEU A 252 15.44 -16.40 -4.49
N ILE A 253 14.64 -16.65 -3.47
CA ILE A 253 15.07 -16.60 -2.08
C ILE A 253 16.13 -17.66 -1.79
N GLN A 254 15.97 -18.87 -2.30
CA GLN A 254 16.97 -19.95 -2.15
C GLN A 254 18.31 -19.58 -2.81
N GLU A 255 18.29 -18.95 -3.98
CA GLU A 255 19.52 -18.50 -4.62
C GLU A 255 20.17 -17.33 -3.85
N MET A 256 19.38 -16.39 -3.32
CA MET A 256 19.87 -15.31 -2.47
C MET A 256 20.46 -15.84 -1.16
N GLU A 257 19.84 -16.83 -0.53
CA GLU A 257 20.32 -17.52 0.67
C GLU A 257 21.69 -18.14 0.41
N LYS A 258 21.80 -18.96 -0.65
CA LYS A 258 23.05 -19.61 -1.06
C LYS A 258 24.17 -18.59 -1.33
N ILE A 259 23.90 -17.54 -2.09
CA ILE A 259 24.89 -16.48 -2.37
C ILE A 259 25.30 -15.79 -1.08
N SER A 260 24.37 -15.52 -0.15
CA SER A 260 24.67 -14.91 1.14
C SER A 260 25.58 -15.77 2.00
N GLU A 261 25.40 -17.10 1.97
CA GLU A 261 26.29 -18.06 2.63
C GLU A 261 27.69 -18.06 1.99
N GLU A 262 27.77 -18.13 0.65
CA GLU A 262 29.05 -18.12 -0.10
C GLU A 262 29.91 -16.88 0.18
N ILE A 263 29.28 -15.70 0.37
CA ILE A 263 29.99 -14.45 0.72
C ILE A 263 30.20 -14.26 2.22
N GLY A 264 29.79 -15.23 3.05
CA GLY A 264 29.98 -15.23 4.50
C GLY A 264 28.98 -14.34 5.27
N ASN A 265 27.87 -13.92 4.67
CA ASN A 265 26.82 -13.15 5.35
C ASN A 265 25.79 -14.08 5.99
N ASN A 266 26.23 -14.75 7.06
CA ASN A 266 25.42 -15.78 7.75
C ASN A 266 24.12 -15.25 8.36
N ILE A 267 24.04 -13.96 8.71
CA ILE A 267 22.82 -13.36 9.25
C ILE A 267 21.76 -13.27 8.16
N VAL A 268 22.11 -12.72 7.01
CA VAL A 268 21.20 -12.60 5.87
C VAL A 268 20.80 -13.98 5.35
N SER A 269 21.76 -14.95 5.24
CA SER A 269 21.48 -16.32 4.86
C SER A 269 20.43 -16.95 5.79
N LYS A 270 20.59 -16.80 7.12
CA LYS A 270 19.63 -17.34 8.10
C LYS A 270 18.23 -16.69 7.96
N VAL A 271 18.17 -15.37 7.77
CA VAL A 271 16.88 -14.69 7.55
C VAL A 271 16.20 -15.18 6.28
N LEU A 272 16.95 -15.31 5.17
CA LEU A 272 16.41 -15.81 3.89
C LEU A 272 15.98 -17.29 3.96
N PHE A 273 16.60 -18.08 4.82
CA PHE A 273 16.15 -19.43 5.13
C PHE A 273 14.80 -19.40 5.87
N ASP A 274 14.72 -18.61 6.95
CA ASP A 274 13.53 -18.58 7.83
C ASP A 274 12.27 -18.05 7.13
N ILE A 275 12.39 -17.00 6.30
CA ILE A 275 11.20 -16.41 5.63
C ILE A 275 10.46 -17.37 4.72
N GLN A 276 11.04 -18.50 4.35
CA GLN A 276 10.41 -19.51 3.50
C GLN A 276 9.36 -20.36 4.24
N ASP A 277 9.32 -20.29 5.57
CA ASP A 277 8.45 -21.13 6.40
C ASP A 277 7.14 -20.42 6.80
N TYR A 278 7.06 -19.08 6.61
CA TYR A 278 5.92 -18.29 7.07
C TYR A 278 5.28 -17.38 6.00
N HIS A 279 5.65 -17.59 4.73
CA HIS A 279 5.00 -16.97 3.56
C HIS A 279 4.63 -18.00 2.51
N ALA A 280 3.49 -17.82 1.85
CA ALA A 280 3.09 -18.63 0.72
C ALA A 280 3.98 -18.38 -0.51
N ASN A 281 4.41 -19.43 -1.20
CA ASN A 281 5.13 -19.23 -2.44
C ASN A 281 4.18 -18.93 -3.62
N THR A 282 4.71 -18.29 -4.67
CA THR A 282 3.94 -17.83 -5.82
C THR A 282 3.09 -18.92 -6.48
N VAL A 283 3.56 -20.16 -6.51
CA VAL A 283 2.88 -21.32 -7.08
C VAL A 283 1.73 -21.78 -6.17
N GLU A 284 1.92 -21.78 -4.86
CA GLU A 284 0.87 -22.08 -3.87
C GLU A 284 -0.23 -21.01 -3.90
N VAL A 285 0.13 -19.74 -4.03
CA VAL A 285 -0.83 -18.63 -4.18
C VAL A 285 -1.67 -18.79 -5.45
N ALA A 286 -1.04 -19.17 -6.56
CA ALA A 286 -1.76 -19.48 -7.80
C ALA A 286 -2.73 -20.65 -7.62
N ASP A 287 -2.37 -21.70 -6.84
CA ASP A 287 -3.28 -22.80 -6.53
C ASP A 287 -4.44 -22.38 -5.62
N ILE A 288 -4.21 -21.51 -4.65
CA ILE A 288 -5.29 -20.89 -3.86
C ILE A 288 -6.26 -20.16 -4.78
N ALA A 289 -5.78 -19.29 -5.67
CA ALA A 289 -6.61 -18.53 -6.61
C ALA A 289 -7.44 -19.45 -7.52
N ARG A 290 -6.81 -20.47 -8.07
CA ARG A 290 -7.49 -21.48 -8.90
C ARG A 290 -8.56 -22.25 -8.13
N ARG A 291 -8.27 -22.71 -6.89
CA ARG A 291 -9.20 -23.48 -6.06
C ARG A 291 -10.37 -22.63 -5.56
N ALA A 292 -10.10 -21.37 -5.29
CA ALA A 292 -11.09 -20.39 -4.87
C ALA A 292 -11.93 -19.86 -6.04
N GLU A 293 -11.55 -20.15 -7.30
CA GLU A 293 -12.25 -19.65 -8.49
C GLU A 293 -12.35 -18.12 -8.52
N VAL A 294 -11.24 -17.41 -8.15
CA VAL A 294 -11.20 -15.95 -8.20
C VAL A 294 -11.08 -15.46 -9.64
N ASP A 295 -11.62 -14.26 -9.93
CA ASP A 295 -11.52 -13.71 -11.27
C ASP A 295 -10.12 -13.14 -11.56
N LEU A 296 -9.48 -12.48 -10.58
CA LEU A 296 -8.13 -11.93 -10.70
C LEU A 296 -7.31 -12.21 -9.44
N LEU A 297 -6.05 -12.64 -9.62
CA LEU A 297 -5.04 -12.69 -8.57
C LEU A 297 -4.09 -11.49 -8.69
N VAL A 298 -3.91 -10.73 -7.62
CA VAL A 298 -2.91 -9.67 -7.54
C VAL A 298 -1.86 -10.05 -6.51
N PHE A 299 -0.63 -10.28 -6.96
CA PHE A 299 0.50 -10.46 -6.07
C PHE A 299 0.91 -9.10 -5.49
N TYR A 300 0.92 -8.98 -4.17
CA TYR A 300 1.43 -7.83 -3.42
C TYR A 300 2.35 -8.31 -2.29
N HIS A 301 2.90 -7.45 -1.46
CA HIS A 301 3.89 -7.86 -0.45
C HIS A 301 4.96 -8.80 -1.04
N LEU A 302 5.64 -8.33 -2.09
CA LEU A 302 6.47 -9.16 -2.97
C LEU A 302 7.82 -9.52 -2.33
N ILE A 303 8.17 -10.80 -2.28
CA ILE A 303 9.38 -11.34 -1.62
C ILE A 303 10.20 -12.19 -2.60
N PRO A 304 11.32 -11.70 -3.13
CA PRO A 304 11.72 -10.29 -3.25
C PRO A 304 10.93 -9.59 -4.35
N ALA A 305 10.69 -8.29 -4.21
CA ALA A 305 10.00 -7.52 -5.25
C ALA A 305 10.83 -7.51 -6.55
N PRO A 306 10.23 -7.85 -7.70
CA PRO A 306 10.92 -7.82 -8.99
C PRO A 306 11.41 -6.41 -9.33
N ARG A 307 12.63 -6.29 -9.87
CA ARG A 307 13.24 -5.01 -10.24
C ARG A 307 13.22 -4.73 -11.74
N ASN A 308 12.94 -5.74 -12.53
CA ASN A 308 12.90 -5.69 -14.00
C ASN A 308 12.18 -6.92 -14.54
N TYR A 309 11.93 -6.93 -15.83
CA TYR A 309 11.25 -8.01 -16.53
C TYR A 309 11.86 -9.40 -16.27
N ILE A 310 13.21 -9.53 -16.22
CA ILE A 310 13.86 -10.83 -16.00
C ILE A 310 13.54 -11.37 -14.60
N SER A 311 13.67 -10.51 -13.57
CA SER A 311 13.36 -10.92 -12.19
C SER A 311 11.87 -11.20 -11.99
N GLU A 312 10.99 -10.54 -12.74
CA GLU A 312 9.55 -10.82 -12.74
C GLU A 312 9.24 -12.18 -13.36
N GLN A 313 9.86 -12.51 -14.51
CA GLN A 313 9.74 -13.85 -15.10
C GLN A 313 10.26 -14.97 -14.18
N MET A 314 11.29 -14.66 -13.37
CA MET A 314 11.77 -15.60 -12.35
C MET A 314 10.82 -15.71 -11.16
N PHE A 315 10.20 -14.61 -10.76
CA PHE A 315 9.19 -14.56 -9.70
C PHE A 315 7.95 -15.40 -10.06
N LEU A 316 7.55 -15.37 -11.32
CA LEU A 316 6.34 -16.03 -11.85
C LEU A 316 6.54 -17.49 -12.31
N ARG A 317 7.73 -18.07 -12.11
CA ARG A 317 7.99 -19.46 -12.59
C ARG A 317 7.00 -20.46 -12.02
N GLY A 318 6.27 -21.15 -12.91
CA GLY A 318 5.29 -22.17 -12.58
C GLY A 318 3.89 -21.63 -12.28
N VAL A 319 3.70 -20.32 -12.18
CA VAL A 319 2.40 -19.68 -11.93
C VAL A 319 1.45 -19.89 -13.12
N ASP A 320 1.91 -19.60 -14.36
CA ASP A 320 1.11 -19.72 -15.59
C ASP A 320 0.56 -21.14 -15.86
N GLU A 321 1.21 -22.17 -15.31
CA GLU A 321 0.78 -23.56 -15.42
C GLU A 321 -0.45 -23.86 -14.55
N ILE A 322 -0.76 -22.98 -13.58
CA ILE A 322 -1.80 -23.18 -12.59
C ILE A 322 -2.91 -22.15 -12.73
N PHE A 323 -2.56 -20.86 -12.82
CA PHE A 323 -3.50 -19.75 -12.91
C PHE A 323 -2.93 -18.65 -13.81
N THR A 324 -3.71 -18.16 -14.78
CA THR A 324 -3.23 -17.26 -15.83
C THR A 324 -3.73 -15.83 -15.71
N ASN A 325 -4.83 -15.59 -14.96
CA ASN A 325 -5.36 -14.23 -14.78
C ASN A 325 -4.81 -13.58 -13.52
N TYR A 326 -3.56 -13.15 -13.58
CA TYR A 326 -2.88 -12.51 -12.46
C TYR A 326 -2.21 -11.19 -12.84
N HIS A 327 -1.89 -10.39 -11.84
CA HIS A 327 -1.12 -9.15 -11.94
C HIS A 327 -0.05 -9.11 -10.84
N VAL A 328 1.18 -8.71 -11.17
CA VAL A 328 2.24 -8.42 -10.18
C VAL A 328 2.20 -6.93 -9.90
N SER A 329 1.77 -6.56 -8.70
CA SER A 329 1.58 -5.15 -8.37
C SER A 329 2.89 -4.36 -8.29
N GLU A 330 2.78 -3.08 -8.52
CA GLU A 330 3.77 -2.07 -8.16
C GLU A 330 3.08 -0.93 -7.40
N ASP A 331 3.87 -0.05 -6.77
CA ASP A 331 3.31 1.12 -6.10
C ASP A 331 2.55 1.96 -7.13
N GLY A 332 1.28 2.25 -6.87
CA GLY A 332 0.39 2.92 -7.81
C GLY A 332 -0.53 2.00 -8.59
N THR A 333 -0.35 0.66 -8.53
CA THR A 333 -1.34 -0.26 -9.14
C THR A 333 -2.72 0.02 -8.55
N LEU A 334 -3.67 0.38 -9.41
CA LEU A 334 -5.06 0.68 -9.06
C LEU A 334 -5.96 -0.38 -9.69
N VAL A 335 -6.69 -1.12 -8.85
CA VAL A 335 -7.74 -2.05 -9.28
C VAL A 335 -9.08 -1.46 -8.92
N SER A 336 -10.00 -1.36 -9.90
CA SER A 336 -11.34 -0.82 -9.69
C SER A 336 -12.42 -1.78 -10.18
N LEU A 337 -13.42 -2.00 -9.34
CA LEU A 337 -14.53 -2.91 -9.51
C LEU A 337 -15.84 -2.10 -9.46
N PRO A 338 -16.36 -1.60 -10.60
CA PRO A 338 -17.60 -0.84 -10.63
C PRO A 338 -18.78 -1.68 -10.13
N ALA A 339 -19.65 -1.12 -9.27
CA ALA A 339 -20.83 -1.80 -8.79
C ALA A 339 -21.83 -2.04 -9.94
N GLY A 340 -22.51 -3.19 -9.91
CA GLY A 340 -23.45 -3.59 -10.97
C GLY A 340 -22.79 -3.98 -12.30
N SER A 341 -21.50 -4.28 -12.29
CA SER A 341 -20.72 -4.69 -13.47
C SER A 341 -19.76 -5.83 -13.09
N ASP A 342 -19.43 -6.70 -14.03
CA ASP A 342 -18.41 -7.75 -13.85
C ASP A 342 -17.00 -7.26 -14.27
N GLU A 343 -16.85 -5.99 -14.65
CA GLU A 343 -15.56 -5.44 -15.09
C GLU A 343 -14.56 -5.34 -13.94
N ILE A 344 -13.31 -5.68 -14.24
CA ILE A 344 -12.13 -5.47 -13.41
C ILE A 344 -11.19 -4.57 -14.21
N LEU A 345 -10.98 -3.34 -13.74
CA LEU A 345 -10.11 -2.36 -14.38
C LEU A 345 -8.79 -2.28 -13.62
N ILE A 346 -7.68 -2.31 -14.35
CA ILE A 346 -6.34 -2.16 -13.77
C ILE A 346 -5.68 -0.96 -14.43
N ASP A 347 -5.30 0.02 -13.61
CA ASP A 347 -4.61 1.25 -14.01
C ASP A 347 -3.36 1.47 -13.13
N LEU A 348 -2.58 2.49 -13.46
CA LEU A 348 -1.43 2.93 -12.67
C LEU A 348 -1.60 4.40 -12.31
N ILE A 349 -1.47 4.72 -11.03
CA ILE A 349 -1.44 6.08 -10.52
C ILE A 349 -0.01 6.61 -10.68
N ASP A 350 0.16 7.74 -11.39
CA ASP A 350 1.46 8.38 -11.65
C ASP A 350 2.03 9.17 -10.44
#